data_9a8d1e36ce787ed5cdf73c69fe022232
#
_entry.id   9a8d1e36ce787ed5cdf73c69fe022232
#
_cell.length_a   1.000
_cell.length_b   1.000
_cell.length_c   1.000
_cell.angle_alpha   90.00
_cell.angle_beta   90.00
_cell.angle_gamma   90.00
#
_symmetry.space_group_name_H-M   'P 1'
#
loop_
_entity.id
_entity.type
_entity.pdbx_description
1 polymer ?
#
loop_
_entity_poly.entity_id
_entity_poly.type
_entity_poly.pdbx_seq_one_letter_code
_entity_poly.pdbx_strand_id
1 'polypeptide(L)'
;MVPDLCVLGKAVGGGIPVSVLCGKMDIMNAYESGRVIQAGTFNGYTLGLTAIGSVFQIIEKHADNYYQNMERVMKNICSVLFESAKKVGFPVSVQGPLTCMSIHCTESELKSVDEFDGKVRFMDGVLRECFIGHGILNAYTSRIYANINLTEDDVEFFGKRITGALEDASLLLSRIKRGWE
;
A
#
# COMPACT_ATOMS: atom_id res chain seq x y z
N MET A 1 10.81 -8.30 16.06
CA MET A 1 12.20 -7.81 15.86
C MET A 1 12.17 -6.30 16.11
N VAL A 2 13.07 -5.77 16.92
CA VAL A 2 13.22 -4.34 17.15
C VAL A 2 14.41 -3.86 16.32
N PRO A 3 14.25 -2.95 15.37
CA PRO A 3 15.35 -2.45 14.55
C PRO A 3 16.34 -1.61 15.38
N ASP A 4 17.58 -1.53 14.93
CA ASP A 4 18.58 -0.66 15.53
C ASP A 4 18.35 0.80 15.16
N LEU A 5 17.97 1.05 13.92
CA LEU A 5 17.55 2.35 13.38
C LEU A 5 16.26 2.20 12.56
N CYS A 6 15.43 3.22 12.59
CA CYS A 6 14.19 3.29 11.82
C CYS A 6 14.03 4.69 11.20
N VAL A 7 13.63 4.73 9.93
CA VAL A 7 13.25 5.97 9.25
C VAL A 7 11.75 5.96 9.01
N LEU A 8 11.07 6.94 9.55
CA LEU A 8 9.63 7.15 9.36
C LEU A 8 9.40 8.36 8.44
N GLY A 9 8.40 8.26 7.60
CA GLY A 9 8.03 9.35 6.69
C GLY A 9 6.57 9.25 6.26
N LYS A 10 6.17 10.06 5.28
CA LYS A 10 4.81 10.08 4.71
C LYS A 10 3.72 10.30 5.77
N ALA A 11 2.98 9.26 6.14
CA ALA A 11 1.85 9.35 7.08
C ALA A 11 2.22 9.98 8.43
N VAL A 12 3.47 9.83 8.89
CA VAL A 12 3.94 10.42 10.16
C VAL A 12 3.86 11.95 10.15
N GLY A 13 3.93 12.57 8.98
CA GLY A 13 3.84 14.02 8.83
C GLY A 13 2.41 14.56 8.66
N GLY A 14 1.38 13.69 8.57
CA GLY A 14 0.00 14.13 8.41
C GLY A 14 -0.25 15.00 7.16
N GLY A 15 0.52 14.81 6.09
CA GLY A 15 0.49 15.62 4.88
C GLY A 15 1.62 16.68 4.77
N ILE A 16 2.34 16.93 5.85
CA ILE A 16 3.52 17.80 5.85
C ILE A 16 4.75 16.99 5.40
N PRO A 17 5.61 17.51 4.50
CA PRO A 17 6.81 16.81 4.04
C PRO A 17 7.88 16.79 5.14
N VAL A 18 7.89 15.72 5.93
CA VAL A 18 8.82 15.50 7.03
C VAL A 18 9.16 14.03 7.15
N SER A 19 10.35 13.75 7.64
CA SER A 19 10.78 12.39 8.02
C SER A 19 11.46 12.43 9.39
N VAL A 20 11.46 11.27 10.05
CA VAL A 20 12.04 11.08 11.39
C VAL A 20 13.04 9.93 11.31
N LEU A 21 14.24 10.16 11.82
CA LEU A 21 15.18 9.09 12.13
C LEU A 21 15.09 8.82 13.64
N CYS A 22 14.86 7.60 14.02
CA CYS A 22 14.84 7.13 15.39
C CYS A 22 15.57 5.79 15.51
N GLY A 23 15.97 5.42 16.73
CA GLY A 23 16.71 4.20 16.98
C GLY A 23 17.13 4.02 18.41
N LYS A 24 17.98 2.99 18.62
CA LYS A 24 18.53 2.69 19.94
C LYS A 24 19.39 3.85 20.43
N MET A 25 19.28 4.14 21.74
CA MET A 25 19.92 5.29 22.36
C MET A 25 21.45 5.29 22.19
N ASP A 26 22.08 4.14 22.33
CA ASP A 26 23.54 3.98 22.17
C ASP A 26 24.03 4.39 20.76
N ILE A 27 23.20 4.17 19.72
CA ILE A 27 23.48 4.59 18.36
C ILE A 27 23.15 6.08 18.18
N MET A 28 21.98 6.53 18.67
CA MET A 28 21.51 7.91 18.52
C MET A 28 22.41 8.91 19.27
N ASN A 29 23.06 8.51 20.36
CA ASN A 29 24.05 9.31 21.08
C ASN A 29 25.24 9.76 20.21
N ALA A 30 25.42 9.17 19.02
CA ALA A 30 26.40 9.64 18.06
C ALA A 30 26.13 11.07 17.58
N TYR A 31 24.86 11.51 17.58
CA TYR A 31 24.47 12.89 17.25
C TYR A 31 24.81 13.84 18.41
N GLU A 32 24.47 13.48 19.66
CA GLU A 32 24.76 14.31 20.83
C GLU A 32 26.26 14.50 21.06
N SER A 33 27.03 13.43 20.81
CA SER A 33 28.50 13.48 20.94
C SER A 33 29.21 14.20 19.81
N GLY A 34 28.50 14.64 18.78
CA GLY A 34 29.07 15.30 17.62
C GLY A 34 29.87 14.37 16.68
N ARG A 35 29.83 13.06 16.90
CA ARG A 35 30.48 12.06 16.00
C ARG A 35 29.81 11.97 14.64
N VAL A 36 28.52 12.30 14.57
CA VAL A 36 27.74 12.40 13.36
C VAL A 36 27.14 13.80 13.25
N ILE A 37 27.36 14.43 12.13
CA ILE A 37 26.81 15.76 11.85
C ILE A 37 25.37 15.60 11.34
N GLN A 38 24.42 16.26 12.00
CA GLN A 38 23.07 16.44 11.50
C GLN A 38 22.94 17.87 10.96
N ALA A 39 23.06 18.02 9.65
CA ALA A 39 22.95 19.31 8.97
C ALA A 39 21.91 19.25 7.85
N GLY A 40 21.02 20.22 7.84
CA GLY A 40 19.99 20.36 6.81
C GLY A 40 19.10 21.55 7.11
N THR A 41 18.76 22.32 6.08
CA THR A 41 17.99 23.57 6.20
C THR A 41 16.65 23.37 6.91
N PHE A 42 16.02 22.22 6.73
CA PHE A 42 14.71 21.90 7.30
C PHE A 42 14.78 21.00 8.52
N ASN A 43 15.99 20.70 9.03
CA ASN A 43 16.10 19.90 10.23
C ASN A 43 15.51 20.64 11.44
N GLY A 44 14.58 19.96 12.14
CA GLY A 44 13.94 20.51 13.32
C GLY A 44 12.96 21.66 13.08
N TYR A 45 12.47 21.84 11.81
CA TYR A 45 11.53 22.92 11.55
C TYR A 45 10.19 22.70 12.28
N THR A 46 9.72 23.76 12.91
CA THR A 46 8.63 23.72 13.90
C THR A 46 7.33 23.14 13.34
N LEU A 47 6.94 23.48 12.10
CA LEU A 47 5.71 22.97 11.50
C LEU A 47 5.73 21.45 11.35
N GLY A 48 6.87 20.88 10.92
CA GLY A 48 7.04 19.43 10.80
C GLY A 48 6.99 18.73 12.16
N LEU A 49 7.66 19.29 13.16
CA LEU A 49 7.64 18.74 14.53
C LEU A 49 6.23 18.77 15.14
N THR A 50 5.49 19.86 14.93
CA THR A 50 4.10 19.98 15.40
C THR A 50 3.19 18.97 14.71
N ALA A 51 3.34 18.78 13.39
CA ALA A 51 2.57 17.78 12.64
C ALA A 51 2.85 16.36 13.15
N ILE A 52 4.12 16.00 13.33
CA ILE A 52 4.52 14.70 13.89
C ILE A 52 3.92 14.48 15.27
N GLY A 53 4.05 15.47 16.16
CA GLY A 53 3.49 15.39 17.52
C GLY A 53 1.97 15.18 17.51
N SER A 54 1.25 15.88 16.64
CA SER A 54 -0.20 15.72 16.48
C SER A 54 -0.58 14.33 15.97
N VAL A 55 0.14 13.82 14.98
CA VAL A 55 -0.10 12.47 14.43
C VAL A 55 0.14 11.40 15.49
N PHE A 56 1.24 11.50 16.26
CA PHE A 56 1.53 10.54 17.32
C PHE A 56 0.47 10.58 18.44
N GLN A 57 0.01 11.75 18.84
CA GLN A 57 -1.07 11.85 19.83
C GLN A 57 -2.37 11.17 19.36
N ILE A 58 -2.72 11.32 18.08
CA ILE A 58 -3.89 10.67 17.49
C ILE A 58 -3.71 9.15 17.46
N ILE A 59 -2.54 8.68 17.01
CA ILE A 59 -2.23 7.25 16.96
C ILE A 59 -2.25 6.66 18.37
N GLU A 60 -1.58 7.27 19.35
CA GLU A 60 -1.53 6.79 20.72
C GLU A 60 -2.92 6.63 21.34
N LYS A 61 -3.82 7.58 21.05
CA LYS A 61 -5.18 7.57 21.57
C LYS A 61 -6.11 6.57 20.86
N HIS A 62 -5.89 6.27 19.59
CA HIS A 62 -6.88 5.58 18.74
C HIS A 62 -6.31 4.40 17.94
N ALA A 63 -5.04 4.04 18.13
CA ALA A 63 -4.35 3.04 17.29
C ALA A 63 -5.15 1.74 17.12
N ASP A 64 -5.59 1.14 18.23
CA ASP A 64 -6.27 -0.15 18.18
C ASP A 64 -7.53 -0.09 17.33
N ASN A 65 -8.36 0.96 17.51
CA ASN A 65 -9.58 1.12 16.74
C ASN A 65 -9.30 1.36 15.25
N TYR A 66 -8.30 2.19 14.92
CA TYR A 66 -7.95 2.50 13.54
C TYR A 66 -7.39 1.28 12.80
N TYR A 67 -6.45 0.56 13.41
CA TYR A 67 -5.85 -0.61 12.78
C TYR A 67 -6.85 -1.74 12.63
N GLN A 68 -7.66 -2.02 13.64
CA GLN A 68 -8.71 -3.03 13.56
C GLN A 68 -9.75 -2.70 12.49
N ASN A 69 -10.18 -1.43 12.38
CA ASN A 69 -11.10 -1.02 11.33
C ASN A 69 -10.50 -1.18 9.94
N MET A 70 -9.26 -0.70 9.72
CA MET A 70 -8.57 -0.86 8.45
C MET A 70 -8.45 -2.33 8.06
N GLU A 71 -8.03 -3.20 8.98
CA GLU A 71 -7.90 -4.63 8.70
C GLU A 71 -9.24 -5.26 8.34
N ARG A 72 -10.32 -4.91 9.06
CA ARG A 72 -11.66 -5.42 8.81
C ARG A 72 -12.15 -5.02 7.41
N VAL A 73 -12.07 -3.73 7.08
CA VAL A 73 -12.50 -3.22 5.78
C VAL A 73 -11.66 -3.81 4.65
N MET A 74 -10.35 -3.89 4.82
CA MET A 74 -9.46 -4.48 3.82
C MET A 74 -9.67 -5.99 3.62
N LYS A 75 -10.04 -6.72 4.67
CA LYS A 75 -10.49 -8.13 4.53
C LYS A 75 -11.73 -8.24 3.66
N ASN A 76 -12.71 -7.36 3.85
CA ASN A 76 -13.93 -7.34 3.04
C ASN A 76 -13.61 -6.98 1.58
N ILE A 77 -12.72 -6.01 1.33
CA ILE A 77 -12.23 -5.67 -0.02
C ILE A 77 -11.56 -6.88 -0.68
N CYS A 78 -10.69 -7.60 0.05
CA CYS A 78 -10.07 -8.82 -0.46
C CYS A 78 -11.10 -9.91 -0.80
N SER A 79 -12.08 -10.12 0.06
CA SER A 79 -13.16 -11.10 -0.19
C SER A 79 -13.91 -10.77 -1.46
N VAL A 80 -14.32 -9.53 -1.64
CA VAL A 80 -15.00 -9.04 -2.86
C VAL A 80 -14.12 -9.18 -4.10
N LEU A 81 -12.82 -8.89 -3.99
CA LEU A 81 -11.85 -9.09 -5.07
C LEU A 81 -11.78 -10.56 -5.49
N PHE A 82 -11.60 -11.49 -4.55
CA PHE A 82 -11.49 -12.91 -4.84
C PHE A 82 -12.79 -13.51 -5.39
N GLU A 83 -13.95 -13.11 -4.86
CA GLU A 83 -15.25 -13.53 -5.40
C GLU A 83 -15.45 -13.06 -6.83
N SER A 84 -15.10 -11.80 -7.13
CA SER A 84 -15.17 -11.23 -8.47
C SER A 84 -14.19 -11.90 -9.43
N ALA A 85 -12.96 -12.12 -8.98
CA ALA A 85 -11.94 -12.81 -9.76
C ALA A 85 -12.36 -14.25 -10.12
N LYS A 86 -12.93 -14.99 -9.16
CA LYS A 86 -13.50 -16.32 -9.38
C LYS A 86 -14.65 -16.30 -10.39
N LYS A 87 -15.55 -15.32 -10.29
CA LYS A 87 -16.69 -15.15 -11.20
C LYS A 87 -16.23 -14.91 -12.65
N VAL A 88 -15.19 -14.10 -12.84
CA VAL A 88 -14.63 -13.75 -14.15
C VAL A 88 -13.68 -14.83 -14.68
N GLY A 89 -13.18 -15.72 -13.82
CA GLY A 89 -12.12 -16.68 -14.15
C GLY A 89 -10.76 -15.99 -14.34
N PHE A 90 -10.52 -14.89 -13.64
CA PHE A 90 -9.28 -14.13 -13.73
C PHE A 90 -8.33 -14.50 -12.58
N PRO A 91 -7.05 -14.84 -12.86
CA PRO A 91 -6.11 -15.22 -11.82
C PRO A 91 -5.72 -14.00 -10.99
N VAL A 92 -5.90 -14.07 -9.68
CA VAL A 92 -5.51 -13.00 -8.74
C VAL A 92 -4.90 -13.60 -7.49
N SER A 93 -3.76 -13.10 -7.09
CA SER A 93 -3.18 -13.29 -5.75
C SER A 93 -3.00 -11.96 -5.03
N VAL A 94 -3.01 -12.00 -3.71
CA VAL A 94 -2.82 -10.82 -2.84
C VAL A 94 -1.69 -11.12 -1.87
N GLN A 95 -0.73 -10.22 -1.77
CA GLN A 95 0.46 -10.38 -0.93
C GLN A 95 0.71 -9.15 -0.04
N GLY A 96 1.33 -9.38 1.09
CA GLY A 96 1.69 -8.37 2.07
C GLY A 96 0.63 -8.15 3.15
N PRO A 97 0.88 -7.22 4.09
CA PRO A 97 -0.08 -6.89 5.12
C PRO A 97 -1.33 -6.24 4.49
N LEU A 98 -2.51 -6.54 5.06
CA LEU A 98 -3.79 -6.01 4.55
C LEU A 98 -3.80 -4.48 4.41
N THR A 99 -3.11 -3.77 5.28
CA THR A 99 -3.01 -2.30 5.23
C THR A 99 -2.14 -1.76 4.10
N CYS A 100 -1.34 -2.64 3.46
CA CYS A 100 -0.47 -2.32 2.32
C CYS A 100 -0.28 -3.56 1.45
N MET A 101 -1.34 -4.00 0.78
CA MET A 101 -1.32 -5.21 -0.02
C MET A 101 -0.95 -4.95 -1.48
N SER A 102 -0.30 -5.92 -2.11
CA SER A 102 -0.08 -5.97 -3.55
C SER A 102 -1.01 -6.99 -4.19
N ILE A 103 -1.59 -6.64 -5.34
CA ILE A 103 -2.43 -7.52 -6.14
C ILE A 103 -1.65 -7.92 -7.38
N HIS A 104 -1.56 -9.22 -7.64
CA HIS A 104 -0.86 -9.77 -8.79
C HIS A 104 -1.78 -10.64 -9.65
N CYS A 105 -1.57 -10.62 -10.96
CA CYS A 105 -2.28 -11.45 -11.95
C CYS A 105 -1.69 -12.86 -11.99
N THR A 106 -1.71 -13.58 -10.85
CA THR A 106 -1.16 -14.92 -10.69
C THR A 106 -2.13 -15.82 -9.91
N GLU A 107 -2.08 -17.12 -10.13
CA GLU A 107 -2.94 -18.09 -9.41
C GLU A 107 -2.46 -18.34 -7.97
N SER A 108 -1.20 -18.04 -7.68
CA SER A 108 -0.59 -18.23 -6.36
C SER A 108 0.31 -17.06 -6.00
N GLU A 109 0.62 -16.94 -4.73
CA GLU A 109 1.57 -15.94 -4.23
C GLU A 109 2.96 -16.14 -4.86
N LEU A 110 3.59 -15.02 -5.18
CA LEU A 110 4.97 -14.98 -5.67
C LEU A 110 5.94 -15.21 -4.50
N LYS A 111 6.81 -16.19 -4.62
CA LYS A 111 7.73 -16.59 -3.54
C LYS A 111 9.10 -15.93 -3.64
N SER A 112 9.42 -15.39 -4.81
CA SER A 112 10.71 -14.73 -5.05
C SER A 112 10.56 -13.54 -5.99
N VAL A 113 11.57 -12.68 -6.03
CA VAL A 113 11.64 -11.55 -6.98
C VAL A 113 11.73 -12.04 -8.43
N ASP A 114 12.29 -13.21 -8.65
CA ASP A 114 12.44 -13.78 -10.00
C ASP A 114 11.10 -14.20 -10.60
N GLU A 115 10.14 -14.60 -9.74
CA GLU A 115 8.77 -14.91 -10.17
C GLU A 115 7.99 -13.64 -10.57
N PHE A 116 8.43 -12.47 -10.12
CA PHE A 116 7.90 -11.17 -10.54
C PHE A 116 8.58 -10.72 -11.84
N ASP A 117 8.45 -11.52 -12.86
CA ASP A 117 9.06 -11.36 -14.19
C ASP A 117 8.39 -10.27 -15.04
N GLY A 118 8.86 -10.10 -16.28
CA GLY A 118 8.32 -9.13 -17.22
C GLY A 118 6.86 -9.40 -17.59
N LYS A 119 6.43 -10.67 -17.61
CA LYS A 119 5.05 -11.07 -17.94
C LYS A 119 4.10 -10.68 -16.79
N VAL A 120 4.44 -11.02 -15.56
CA VAL A 120 3.63 -10.64 -14.38
C VAL A 120 3.52 -9.11 -14.28
N ARG A 121 4.64 -8.40 -14.43
CA ARG A 121 4.66 -6.91 -14.40
C ARG A 121 3.76 -6.31 -15.48
N PHE A 122 3.77 -6.87 -16.66
CA PHE A 122 2.92 -6.41 -17.76
C PHE A 122 1.44 -6.66 -17.47
N MET A 123 1.08 -7.86 -16.99
CA MET A 123 -0.30 -8.21 -16.63
C MET A 123 -0.82 -7.34 -15.47
N ASP A 124 -0.01 -7.13 -14.45
CA ASP A 124 -0.32 -6.22 -13.33
C ASP A 124 -0.51 -4.78 -13.80
N GLY A 125 0.29 -4.34 -14.79
CA GLY A 125 0.14 -3.04 -15.43
C GLY A 125 -1.22 -2.89 -16.14
N VAL A 126 -1.64 -3.89 -16.90
CA VAL A 126 -2.96 -3.90 -17.57
C VAL A 126 -4.08 -3.87 -16.53
N LEU A 127 -4.00 -4.71 -15.49
CA LEU A 127 -4.99 -4.71 -14.41
C LEU A 127 -5.09 -3.36 -13.72
N ARG A 128 -3.95 -2.72 -13.46
CA ARG A 128 -3.91 -1.39 -12.88
C ARG A 128 -4.64 -0.34 -13.73
N GLU A 129 -4.41 -0.33 -15.04
CA GLU A 129 -5.09 0.61 -15.93
C GLU A 129 -6.61 0.36 -15.97
N CYS A 130 -7.04 -0.91 -15.93
CA CYS A 130 -8.45 -1.25 -15.80
C CYS A 130 -9.03 -0.79 -14.46
N PHE A 131 -8.31 -0.93 -13.35
CA PHE A 131 -8.73 -0.41 -12.05
C PHE A 131 -8.97 1.11 -12.11
N ILE A 132 -8.02 1.85 -12.67
CA ILE A 132 -8.12 3.32 -12.84
C ILE A 132 -9.32 3.66 -13.74
N GLY A 133 -9.51 2.96 -14.86
CA GLY A 133 -10.65 3.14 -15.75
C GLY A 133 -12.00 2.95 -15.07
N HIS A 134 -12.06 2.10 -14.05
CA HIS A 134 -13.26 1.87 -13.22
C HIS A 134 -13.29 2.73 -11.94
N GLY A 135 -12.41 3.71 -11.80
CA GLY A 135 -12.35 4.63 -10.67
C GLY A 135 -11.73 4.03 -9.39
N ILE A 136 -11.00 2.92 -9.49
CA ILE A 136 -10.25 2.33 -8.40
C ILE A 136 -8.81 2.80 -8.50
N LEU A 137 -8.42 3.73 -7.63
CA LEU A 137 -7.04 4.24 -7.60
C LEU A 137 -6.13 3.30 -6.81
N ASN A 138 -5.09 2.81 -7.46
CA ASN A 138 -4.03 2.02 -6.85
C ASN A 138 -2.64 2.54 -7.23
N ALA A 139 -1.62 2.19 -6.47
CA ALA A 139 -0.25 2.60 -6.74
C ALA A 139 0.34 1.85 -7.95
N TYR A 140 1.42 2.40 -8.52
CA TYR A 140 2.08 1.89 -9.73
C TYR A 140 2.41 0.38 -9.69
N THR A 141 2.67 -0.16 -8.51
CA THR A 141 3.01 -1.59 -8.32
C THR A 141 1.81 -2.45 -7.93
N SER A 142 0.61 -2.10 -8.37
CA SER A 142 -0.64 -2.77 -7.99
C SER A 142 -0.90 -2.80 -6.48
N ARG A 143 -0.27 -1.88 -5.74
CA ARG A 143 -0.46 -1.76 -4.29
C ARG A 143 -1.70 -0.95 -3.96
N ILE A 144 -2.42 -1.46 -3.00
CA ILE A 144 -3.51 -0.75 -2.34
C ILE A 144 -3.08 -0.43 -0.91
N TYR A 145 -3.20 0.84 -0.55
CA TYR A 145 -2.91 1.32 0.79
C TYR A 145 -4.22 1.61 1.53
N ALA A 146 -4.39 1.01 2.69
CA ALA A 146 -5.48 1.37 3.58
C ALA A 146 -5.26 2.76 4.17
N ASN A 147 -6.34 3.42 4.56
CA ASN A 147 -6.31 4.62 5.38
C ASN A 147 -7.33 4.51 6.51
N ILE A 148 -7.19 5.36 7.52
CA ILE A 148 -8.00 5.29 8.74
C ILE A 148 -9.48 5.63 8.54
N ASN A 149 -9.83 6.25 7.41
CA ASN A 149 -11.21 6.68 7.10
C ASN A 149 -11.97 5.66 6.23
N LEU A 150 -11.37 4.51 5.92
CA LEU A 150 -12.07 3.46 5.16
C LEU A 150 -13.30 2.96 5.90
N THR A 151 -14.39 2.79 5.15
CA THR A 151 -15.70 2.37 5.63
C THR A 151 -16.27 1.21 4.82
N GLU A 152 -17.43 0.71 5.21
CA GLU A 152 -18.15 -0.29 4.41
C GLU A 152 -18.67 0.29 3.07
N ASP A 153 -18.89 1.60 2.99
CA ASP A 153 -19.26 2.25 1.72
C ASP A 153 -18.13 2.12 0.69
N ASP A 154 -16.87 2.11 1.14
CA ASP A 154 -15.72 1.88 0.25
C ASP A 154 -15.68 0.43 -0.25
N VAL A 155 -16.09 -0.54 0.58
CA VAL A 155 -16.24 -1.95 0.15
C VAL A 155 -17.33 -2.07 -0.91
N GLU A 156 -18.47 -1.43 -0.71
CA GLU A 156 -19.58 -1.42 -1.67
C GLU A 156 -19.16 -0.72 -2.97
N PHE A 157 -18.48 0.43 -2.86
CA PHE A 157 -17.94 1.15 -4.00
C PHE A 157 -16.99 0.29 -4.82
N PHE A 158 -16.05 -0.39 -4.14
CA PHE A 158 -15.11 -1.31 -4.77
C PHE A 158 -15.85 -2.48 -5.43
N GLY A 159 -16.79 -3.10 -4.74
CA GLY A 159 -17.55 -4.24 -5.23
C GLY A 159 -18.34 -3.96 -6.51
N LYS A 160 -18.94 -2.77 -6.63
CA LYS A 160 -19.67 -2.35 -7.82
C LYS A 160 -18.79 -2.20 -9.07
N ARG A 161 -17.47 -2.08 -8.93
CA ARG A 161 -16.52 -1.74 -9.99
C ARG A 161 -15.53 -2.83 -10.34
N ILE A 162 -15.17 -3.64 -9.34
CA ILE A 162 -14.07 -4.59 -9.49
C ILE A 162 -14.35 -5.67 -10.54
N THR A 163 -15.58 -6.16 -10.62
CA THR A 163 -15.95 -7.18 -11.61
C THR A 163 -15.73 -6.67 -13.03
N GLY A 164 -16.22 -5.47 -13.36
CA GLY A 164 -16.01 -4.87 -14.69
C GLY A 164 -14.54 -4.61 -14.99
N ALA A 165 -13.76 -4.16 -14.00
CA ALA A 165 -12.32 -3.97 -14.17
C ALA A 165 -11.57 -5.28 -14.48
N LEU A 166 -11.96 -6.39 -13.84
CA LEU A 166 -11.40 -7.71 -14.11
C LEU A 166 -11.84 -8.27 -15.45
N GLU A 167 -13.09 -8.05 -15.88
CA GLU A 167 -13.60 -8.41 -17.21
C GLU A 167 -12.81 -7.69 -18.30
N ASP A 168 -12.61 -6.39 -18.19
CA ASP A 168 -11.82 -5.60 -19.12
C ASP A 168 -10.36 -6.05 -19.17
N ALA A 169 -9.73 -6.32 -18.03
CA ALA A 169 -8.38 -6.84 -17.95
C ALA A 169 -8.26 -8.21 -18.64
N SER A 170 -9.21 -9.11 -18.40
CA SER A 170 -9.28 -10.43 -19.05
C SER A 170 -9.39 -10.31 -20.57
N LEU A 171 -10.28 -9.44 -21.03
CA LEU A 171 -10.49 -9.18 -22.47
C LEU A 171 -9.23 -8.63 -23.14
N LEU A 172 -8.60 -7.62 -22.55
CA LEU A 172 -7.39 -6.98 -23.07
C LEU A 172 -6.24 -7.99 -23.16
N LEU A 173 -5.98 -8.74 -22.09
CA LEU A 173 -4.91 -9.74 -22.05
C LEU A 173 -5.16 -10.88 -23.06
N SER A 174 -6.41 -11.29 -23.29
CA SER A 174 -6.76 -12.30 -24.28
C SER A 174 -6.51 -11.84 -25.72
N ARG A 175 -6.71 -10.54 -26.01
CA ARG A 175 -6.45 -9.95 -27.33
C ARG A 175 -4.97 -9.81 -27.61
N ILE A 176 -4.20 -9.42 -26.58
CA ILE A 176 -2.73 -9.28 -26.68
C ILE A 176 -2.08 -10.65 -26.95
N LYS A 177 -2.50 -11.71 -26.26
CA LYS A 177 -1.99 -13.08 -26.54
C LYS A 177 -2.20 -13.51 -27.98
N ARG A 178 -3.35 -13.17 -28.59
CA ARG A 178 -3.65 -13.49 -30.01
C ARG A 178 -2.86 -12.68 -31.03
N GLY A 179 -2.31 -11.53 -30.63
CA GLY A 179 -1.49 -10.69 -31.52
C GLY A 179 0.00 -11.02 -31.49
N TRP A 180 0.40 -12.00 -30.65
CA TRP A 180 1.80 -12.45 -30.51
C TRP A 180 1.99 -13.89 -31.08
N GLU A 181 0.92 -14.53 -31.51
CA GLU A 181 0.91 -15.75 -32.32
C GLU A 181 0.91 -15.41 -33.86
#